data_bc46256f68d1ae5c0dfec1116874a10c
#
_entry.id   bc46256f68d1ae5c0dfec1116874a10c
#
_cell.length_a   1.000
_cell.length_b   1.000
_cell.length_c   1.000
_cell.angle_alpha   90.00
_cell.angle_beta   90.00
_cell.angle_gamma   90.00
#
_symmetry.space_group_name_H-M   'P 1'
#
loop_
_entity.id
_entity.type
_entity.pdbx_description
1 polymer ?
#
loop_
_entity_poly.entity_id
_entity_poly.type
_entity_poly.pdbx_seq_one_letter_code
_entity_poly.pdbx_strand_id
1 'polypeptide(L)'
;MFYKVEYQKRAHQEVEKIFRVLFPEQGLAVREEQIRLCHEMLDTLLGEQIALCDAGVGIGKTYAYLVACVLLRKYSMLTGRGNPLEQRPVVVSTSSIALQKAILTEYIPFLSRVLLEQGIIQSPLRAVVRKGKEHFVCDTRLEQRIEAIRHKHKNAAQKEALLSLRKQYDMDSVKNLSGFDRRLVCVPKFCPRECPGRQMCRYQRYLEESRKQDVFIQICNHNYLLADAYHRAEGYKPLLSDYRTLIVDEAHKLPEAARQMFGKNLCMDDIREIAYYLEREHQKEEARILRTVMYDALHVVGAEHRIGKGIRETFHDTTNSVVSLWEGVEMLEFLLEKLERSVPKWIWNRLEEAKDVLECFCSSDEKYVRYLHLDTEQLPVLCAASREIPGLLRKMLWNREEGMSAILTSGTLKAGTGFLRTRQITGLEGRAGVQEYVAESPFSYEKNCLLYLPKTLEHCRRGSREEALMVANHIHSLICSTYGHTLVLFTSYTLMGSVYQILRDSLPFPMVEVWRHSQEEILRFKTMENGVLFAAGSCWEGVDFPGDMVSSLIIVKLPFAVPD
;
A
#
# COMPACT_ATOMS: atom_id res chain seq x y z
N MET A 1 -7.26 -35.17 22.65
CA MET A 1 -8.06 -34.02 23.11
C MET A 1 -7.42 -33.33 24.32
N PHE A 2 -7.04 -34.02 25.38
CA PHE A 2 -6.41 -33.46 26.59
C PHE A 2 -5.13 -32.63 26.31
N TYR A 3 -4.19 -33.12 25.54
CA TYR A 3 -2.94 -32.42 25.22
C TYR A 3 -3.18 -31.07 24.50
N LYS A 4 -4.18 -30.99 23.62
CA LYS A 4 -4.49 -29.73 22.90
C LYS A 4 -4.92 -28.64 23.86
N VAL A 5 -5.76 -28.96 24.85
CA VAL A 5 -6.24 -28.00 25.86
C VAL A 5 -5.08 -27.50 26.74
N GLU A 6 -4.17 -28.39 27.11
CA GLU A 6 -3.02 -28.02 27.95
C GLU A 6 -2.05 -27.10 27.23
N TYR A 7 -1.74 -27.35 25.95
CA TYR A 7 -0.86 -26.47 25.17
C TYR A 7 -1.49 -25.11 24.91
N GLN A 8 -2.78 -25.04 24.65
CA GLN A 8 -3.51 -23.78 24.52
C GLN A 8 -3.43 -22.99 25.83
N LYS A 9 -3.65 -23.63 26.97
CA LYS A 9 -3.52 -22.98 28.30
C LYS A 9 -2.11 -22.45 28.54
N ARG A 10 -1.05 -23.21 28.17
CA ARG A 10 0.33 -22.75 28.27
C ARG A 10 0.63 -21.56 27.35
N ALA A 11 0.07 -21.57 26.13
CA ALA A 11 0.23 -20.46 25.21
C ALA A 11 -0.37 -19.15 25.78
N HIS A 12 -1.54 -19.22 26.38
CA HIS A 12 -2.16 -18.08 27.07
C HIS A 12 -1.37 -17.63 28.31
N GLN A 13 -0.78 -18.55 29.06
CA GLN A 13 0.11 -18.19 30.19
C GLN A 13 1.37 -17.46 29.70
N GLU A 14 1.90 -17.82 28.55
CA GLU A 14 3.03 -17.10 27.95
C GLU A 14 2.63 -15.71 27.44
N VAL A 15 1.42 -15.51 26.90
CA VAL A 15 0.90 -14.16 26.59
C VAL A 15 0.95 -13.29 27.86
N GLU A 16 0.35 -13.77 28.97
CA GLU A 16 0.35 -13.04 30.24
C GLU A 16 1.79 -12.73 30.72
N LYS A 17 2.70 -13.72 30.67
CA LYS A 17 4.09 -13.52 31.04
C LYS A 17 4.77 -12.45 30.20
N ILE A 18 4.59 -12.49 28.87
CA ILE A 18 5.23 -11.56 27.94
C ILE A 18 4.77 -10.12 28.21
N PHE A 19 3.47 -9.89 28.27
CA PHE A 19 2.92 -8.55 28.39
C PHE A 19 2.95 -7.96 29.82
N ARG A 20 2.82 -8.80 30.86
CA ARG A 20 2.78 -8.33 32.25
C ARG A 20 4.12 -8.34 32.97
N VAL A 21 5.08 -9.11 32.48
CA VAL A 21 6.39 -9.23 33.13
C VAL A 21 7.48 -8.76 32.19
N LEU A 22 7.68 -9.44 31.05
CA LEU A 22 8.84 -9.22 30.20
C LEU A 22 8.86 -7.85 29.52
N PHE A 23 7.72 -7.38 29.03
CA PHE A 23 7.63 -6.07 28.39
C PHE A 23 7.80 -4.91 29.38
N PRO A 24 7.20 -4.93 30.59
CA PRO A 24 7.47 -3.92 31.62
C PRO A 24 8.92 -3.86 32.08
N GLU A 25 9.62 -4.99 32.19
CA GLU A 25 11.07 -5.05 32.47
C GLU A 25 11.90 -4.31 31.40
N GLN A 26 11.36 -4.16 30.18
CA GLN A 26 11.98 -3.40 29.08
C GLN A 26 11.40 -1.98 28.93
N GLY A 27 10.62 -1.50 29.89
CA GLY A 27 10.05 -0.15 29.91
C GLY A 27 8.75 0.04 29.11
N LEU A 28 8.11 -1.04 28.65
CA LEU A 28 6.81 -0.97 27.98
C LEU A 28 5.67 -1.01 29.01
N ALA A 29 4.67 -0.18 28.83
CA ALA A 29 3.51 -0.15 29.72
C ALA A 29 2.59 -1.38 29.51
N VAL A 30 2.03 -1.92 30.60
CA VAL A 30 0.97 -2.93 30.55
C VAL A 30 -0.31 -2.29 30.01
N ARG A 31 -0.91 -2.93 29.01
CA ARG A 31 -2.18 -2.51 28.40
C ARG A 31 -3.14 -3.69 28.33
N GLU A 32 -4.17 -3.66 29.14
CA GLU A 32 -5.12 -4.78 29.26
C GLU A 32 -5.78 -5.13 27.91
N GLU A 33 -6.19 -4.13 27.15
CA GLU A 33 -6.81 -4.33 25.85
C GLU A 33 -5.83 -4.96 24.83
N GLN A 34 -4.53 -4.67 24.92
CA GLN A 34 -3.51 -5.32 24.09
C GLN A 34 -3.36 -6.80 24.43
N ILE A 35 -3.40 -7.13 25.71
CA ILE A 35 -3.31 -8.52 26.20
C ILE A 35 -4.53 -9.29 25.74
N ARG A 36 -5.74 -8.75 25.98
CA ARG A 36 -7.00 -9.34 25.53
C ARG A 36 -7.00 -9.57 24.02
N LEU A 37 -6.62 -8.56 23.24
CA LEU A 37 -6.51 -8.66 21.79
C LEU A 37 -5.53 -9.74 21.35
N CYS A 38 -4.39 -9.89 22.03
CA CYS A 38 -3.41 -10.93 21.74
C CYS A 38 -4.00 -12.33 21.99
N HIS A 39 -4.76 -12.52 23.06
CA HIS A 39 -5.45 -13.79 23.36
C HIS A 39 -6.47 -14.15 22.28
N GLU A 40 -7.31 -13.19 21.87
CA GLU A 40 -8.32 -13.36 20.83
C GLU A 40 -7.68 -13.70 19.46
N MET A 41 -6.60 -13.00 19.11
CA MET A 41 -5.83 -13.29 17.90
C MET A 41 -5.19 -14.68 17.95
N LEU A 42 -4.60 -15.06 19.08
CA LEU A 42 -3.97 -16.36 19.25
C LEU A 42 -4.99 -17.50 19.13
N ASP A 43 -6.16 -17.39 19.75
CA ASP A 43 -7.24 -18.37 19.64
C ASP A 43 -7.73 -18.51 18.20
N THR A 44 -7.90 -17.39 17.50
CA THR A 44 -8.26 -17.37 16.08
C THR A 44 -7.24 -18.13 15.24
N LEU A 45 -5.95 -17.86 15.45
CA LEU A 45 -4.88 -18.47 14.69
C LEU A 45 -4.75 -19.97 15.00
N LEU A 46 -4.83 -20.38 16.27
CA LEU A 46 -4.83 -21.77 16.69
C LEU A 46 -6.07 -22.55 16.23
N GLY A 47 -7.18 -21.85 16.06
CA GLY A 47 -8.44 -22.38 15.52
C GLY A 47 -8.49 -22.47 14.00
N GLU A 48 -7.47 -22.02 13.29
CA GLU A 48 -7.43 -21.91 11.82
C GLU A 48 -8.62 -21.10 11.26
N GLN A 49 -8.93 -19.99 11.94
CA GLN A 49 -10.06 -19.12 11.64
C GLN A 49 -9.60 -17.75 11.10
N ILE A 50 -10.54 -16.91 10.76
CA ILE A 50 -10.32 -15.52 10.35
C ILE A 50 -10.91 -14.60 11.41
N ALA A 51 -10.18 -13.55 11.82
CA ALA A 51 -10.73 -12.52 12.70
C ALA A 51 -10.70 -11.13 12.05
N LEU A 52 -11.74 -10.36 12.34
CA LEU A 52 -11.82 -8.92 12.13
C LEU A 52 -11.62 -8.25 13.49
N CYS A 53 -10.51 -7.54 13.65
CA CYS A 53 -10.13 -6.89 14.89
C CYS A 53 -10.19 -5.37 14.70
N ASP A 54 -11.24 -4.73 15.20
CA ASP A 54 -11.33 -3.28 15.30
C ASP A 54 -10.54 -2.82 16.52
N ALA A 55 -9.38 -2.24 16.28
CA ALA A 55 -8.45 -1.85 17.34
C ALA A 55 -7.82 -0.51 16.99
N GLY A 56 -8.15 0.52 17.74
CA GLY A 56 -7.73 1.91 17.52
C GLY A 56 -6.23 2.14 17.69
N VAL A 57 -5.85 3.40 17.52
CA VAL A 57 -4.47 3.85 17.75
C VAL A 57 -4.14 3.72 19.24
N GLY A 58 -2.87 3.42 19.58
CA GLY A 58 -2.40 3.35 20.96
C GLY A 58 -2.62 2.00 21.67
N ILE A 59 -3.43 1.09 21.14
CA ILE A 59 -3.65 -0.25 21.73
C ILE A 59 -2.38 -1.11 21.68
N GLY A 60 -1.54 -0.94 20.65
CA GLY A 60 -0.34 -1.76 20.47
C GLY A 60 -0.60 -3.02 19.63
N LYS A 61 -1.46 -2.93 18.62
CA LYS A 61 -1.83 -4.00 17.66
C LYS A 61 -0.64 -4.81 17.18
N THR A 62 0.47 -4.13 16.84
CA THR A 62 1.65 -4.75 16.24
C THR A 62 2.25 -5.81 17.15
N TYR A 63 2.48 -5.51 18.41
CA TYR A 63 2.97 -6.51 19.36
C TYR A 63 1.94 -7.61 19.61
N ALA A 64 0.65 -7.29 19.67
CA ALA A 64 -0.39 -8.29 19.89
C ALA A 64 -0.35 -9.38 18.79
N TYR A 65 -0.40 -9.01 17.51
CA TYR A 65 -0.34 -10.04 16.45
C TYR A 65 1.05 -10.70 16.29
N LEU A 66 2.15 -9.98 16.52
CA LEU A 66 3.48 -10.58 16.45
C LEU A 66 3.70 -11.63 17.54
N VAL A 67 3.31 -11.35 18.78
CA VAL A 67 3.37 -12.32 19.88
C VAL A 67 2.45 -13.51 19.60
N ALA A 68 1.22 -13.27 19.15
CA ALA A 68 0.31 -14.35 18.76
C ALA A 68 0.92 -15.25 17.67
N CYS A 69 1.59 -14.69 16.66
CA CYS A 69 2.27 -15.45 15.60
C CYS A 69 3.47 -16.28 16.13
N VAL A 70 4.26 -15.73 17.06
CA VAL A 70 5.37 -16.47 17.69
C VAL A 70 4.84 -17.65 18.49
N LEU A 71 3.81 -17.43 19.29
CA LEU A 71 3.22 -18.49 20.12
C LEU A 71 2.46 -19.52 19.27
N LEU A 72 1.79 -19.10 18.19
CA LEU A 72 1.24 -20.03 17.20
C LEU A 72 2.33 -20.96 16.68
N ARG A 73 3.48 -20.42 16.23
CA ARG A 73 4.59 -21.25 15.71
C ARG A 73 5.12 -22.22 16.75
N LYS A 74 5.29 -21.77 18.00
CA LYS A 74 5.76 -22.61 19.11
C LYS A 74 4.80 -23.75 19.42
N TYR A 75 3.51 -23.46 19.53
CA TYR A 75 2.52 -24.41 20.03
C TYR A 75 1.84 -25.23 18.93
N SER A 76 1.76 -24.78 17.68
CA SER A 76 1.26 -25.58 16.56
C SER A 76 2.14 -26.83 16.31
N MET A 77 3.44 -26.71 16.49
CA MET A 77 4.36 -27.86 16.38
C MET A 77 4.10 -28.95 17.44
N LEU A 78 3.66 -28.55 18.64
CA LEU A 78 3.40 -29.46 19.75
C LEU A 78 2.01 -30.11 19.68
N THR A 79 1.08 -29.54 18.92
CA THR A 79 -0.28 -30.10 18.78
C THR A 79 -0.42 -31.18 17.73
N GLY A 80 0.69 -31.62 17.11
CA GLY A 80 0.71 -32.67 16.07
C GLY A 80 0.08 -32.26 14.75
N ARG A 81 -0.36 -31.01 14.60
CA ARG A 81 -0.93 -30.46 13.36
C ARG A 81 0.12 -29.85 12.42
N GLY A 82 1.33 -29.68 12.92
CA GLY A 82 2.47 -29.18 12.14
C GLY A 82 3.42 -30.32 11.83
N ASN A 83 3.63 -30.61 10.56
CA ASN A 83 4.83 -31.35 10.17
C ASN A 83 6.03 -30.44 10.53
N PRO A 84 7.02 -30.92 11.32
CA PRO A 84 8.21 -30.12 11.65
C PRO A 84 8.97 -29.63 10.42
N LEU A 85 8.76 -30.26 9.27
CA LEU A 85 9.30 -29.85 7.96
C LEU A 85 8.55 -28.66 7.31
N GLU A 86 7.37 -28.28 7.82
CA GLU A 86 6.56 -27.21 7.29
C GLU A 86 6.64 -25.93 8.13
N GLN A 87 7.83 -25.41 8.39
CA GLN A 87 8.01 -24.09 8.97
C GLN A 87 7.67 -23.01 7.92
N ARG A 88 6.37 -22.83 7.66
CA ARG A 88 5.89 -21.80 6.74
C ARG A 88 6.01 -20.43 7.40
N PRO A 89 6.43 -19.39 6.67
CA PRO A 89 6.46 -18.04 7.20
C PRO A 89 5.05 -17.50 7.42
N VAL A 90 4.93 -16.57 8.36
CA VAL A 90 3.76 -15.69 8.47
C VAL A 90 3.89 -14.57 7.45
N VAL A 91 2.81 -14.21 6.76
CA VAL A 91 2.76 -13.03 5.92
C VAL A 91 2.10 -11.90 6.67
N VAL A 92 2.78 -10.75 6.76
CA VAL A 92 2.24 -9.51 7.29
C VAL A 92 2.11 -8.52 6.15
N SER A 93 0.89 -8.15 5.83
CA SER A 93 0.58 -7.14 4.80
C SER A 93 0.11 -5.86 5.44
N THR A 94 0.75 -4.72 5.11
CA THR A 94 0.34 -3.39 5.60
C THR A 94 0.54 -2.32 4.54
N SER A 95 -0.36 -1.35 4.48
CA SER A 95 -0.25 -0.19 3.58
C SER A 95 0.85 0.80 4.01
N SER A 96 1.31 0.76 5.26
CA SER A 96 2.29 1.69 5.82
C SER A 96 3.73 1.24 5.57
N ILE A 97 4.47 2.00 4.75
CA ILE A 97 5.92 1.78 4.53
C ILE A 97 6.71 1.99 5.83
N ALA A 98 6.30 2.96 6.65
CA ALA A 98 6.93 3.20 7.95
C ALA A 98 6.79 1.99 8.87
N LEU A 99 5.60 1.39 8.92
CA LEU A 99 5.35 0.19 9.73
C LEU A 99 6.10 -1.04 9.20
N GLN A 100 6.19 -1.22 7.86
CA GLN A 100 7.03 -2.29 7.29
C GLN A 100 8.47 -2.19 7.77
N LYS A 101 9.02 -0.97 7.78
CA LYS A 101 10.38 -0.69 8.28
C LYS A 101 10.48 -0.94 9.78
N ALA A 102 9.54 -0.43 10.58
CA ALA A 102 9.54 -0.59 12.03
C ALA A 102 9.43 -2.07 12.44
N ILE A 103 8.59 -2.87 11.78
CA ILE A 103 8.51 -4.33 12.03
C ILE A 103 9.89 -4.96 11.81
N LEU A 104 10.59 -4.61 10.73
CA LEU A 104 11.88 -5.19 10.39
C LEU A 104 13.00 -4.74 11.32
N THR A 105 13.06 -3.43 11.68
CA THR A 105 14.21 -2.83 12.35
C THR A 105 14.05 -2.62 13.86
N GLU A 106 12.82 -2.68 14.37
CA GLU A 106 12.50 -2.38 15.77
C GLU A 106 11.75 -3.53 16.45
N TYR A 107 10.53 -3.88 15.96
CA TYR A 107 9.66 -4.84 16.64
C TYR A 107 10.23 -6.27 16.65
N ILE A 108 10.67 -6.79 15.50
CA ILE A 108 11.21 -8.15 15.41
C ILE A 108 12.54 -8.28 16.14
N PRO A 109 13.54 -7.36 16.03
CA PRO A 109 14.76 -7.42 16.82
C PRO A 109 14.50 -7.35 18.33
N PHE A 110 13.59 -6.49 18.78
CA PHE A 110 13.20 -6.38 20.17
C PHE A 110 12.59 -7.69 20.68
N LEU A 111 11.55 -8.20 20.01
CA LEU A 111 10.91 -9.49 20.37
C LEU A 111 11.91 -10.62 20.37
N SER A 112 12.73 -10.71 19.33
CA SER A 112 13.73 -11.76 19.21
C SER A 112 14.67 -11.80 20.41
N ARG A 113 15.18 -10.63 20.82
CA ARG A 113 16.07 -10.50 21.97
C ARG A 113 15.36 -10.95 23.26
N VAL A 114 14.23 -10.34 23.58
CA VAL A 114 13.48 -10.59 24.83
C VAL A 114 13.07 -12.06 24.96
N LEU A 115 12.56 -12.65 23.88
CA LEU A 115 12.05 -14.01 23.90
C LEU A 115 13.18 -15.08 23.90
N LEU A 116 14.35 -14.78 23.30
CA LEU A 116 15.54 -15.63 23.38
C LEU A 116 16.11 -15.66 24.80
N GLU A 117 16.30 -14.50 25.41
CA GLU A 117 16.81 -14.36 26.78
C GLU A 117 15.98 -15.17 27.79
N GLN A 118 14.69 -15.28 27.55
CA GLN A 118 13.75 -16.01 28.39
C GLN A 118 13.50 -17.47 27.97
N GLY A 119 14.20 -17.96 26.94
CA GLY A 119 14.06 -19.32 26.44
C GLY A 119 12.69 -19.65 25.84
N ILE A 120 11.88 -18.63 25.50
CA ILE A 120 10.58 -18.81 24.86
C ILE A 120 10.75 -19.26 23.41
N ILE A 121 11.77 -18.73 22.72
CA ILE A 121 12.19 -19.18 21.39
C ILE A 121 13.63 -19.70 21.44
N GLN A 122 14.01 -20.56 20.48
CA GLN A 122 15.31 -21.23 20.44
C GLN A 122 16.30 -20.59 19.45
N SER A 123 15.82 -19.76 18.53
CA SER A 123 16.60 -19.09 17.50
C SER A 123 16.05 -17.70 17.22
N PRO A 124 16.90 -16.78 16.73
CA PRO A 124 16.45 -15.43 16.38
C PRO A 124 15.31 -15.43 15.35
N LEU A 125 14.34 -14.54 15.54
CA LEU A 125 13.28 -14.32 14.57
C LEU A 125 13.84 -13.57 13.37
N ARG A 126 13.66 -14.12 12.17
CA ARG A 126 14.09 -13.50 10.92
C ARG A 126 12.90 -12.98 10.13
N ALA A 127 12.93 -11.71 9.78
CA ALA A 127 11.94 -11.09 8.93
C ALA A 127 12.55 -10.57 7.62
N VAL A 128 11.77 -10.55 6.55
CA VAL A 128 12.16 -9.99 5.26
C VAL A 128 11.03 -9.15 4.68
N VAL A 129 11.37 -8.02 4.05
CA VAL A 129 10.39 -7.20 3.34
C VAL A 129 10.35 -7.62 1.88
N ARG A 130 9.14 -7.91 1.37
CA ARG A 130 8.87 -8.29 -0.02
C ARG A 130 8.29 -7.10 -0.77
N LYS A 131 8.96 -6.72 -1.87
CA LYS A 131 8.58 -5.57 -2.71
C LYS A 131 8.65 -5.95 -4.19
N GLY A 132 7.99 -5.17 -5.04
CA GLY A 132 8.07 -5.29 -6.49
C GLY A 132 9.49 -5.06 -7.03
N LYS A 133 9.75 -5.55 -8.23
CA LYS A 133 11.06 -5.45 -8.90
C LYS A 133 11.51 -4.01 -9.10
N GLU A 134 10.56 -3.11 -9.30
CA GLU A 134 10.74 -1.67 -9.51
C GLU A 134 11.37 -0.95 -8.30
N HIS A 135 11.40 -1.59 -7.13
CA HIS A 135 12.06 -1.07 -5.93
C HIS A 135 13.52 -1.47 -5.82
N PHE A 136 14.00 -2.38 -6.67
CA PHE A 136 15.36 -2.89 -6.61
C PHE A 136 16.19 -2.48 -7.83
N VAL A 137 17.47 -2.20 -7.59
CA VAL A 137 18.39 -1.85 -8.64
C VAL A 137 18.88 -3.07 -9.43
N CYS A 138 18.96 -2.95 -10.74
CA CYS A 138 19.65 -3.89 -11.62
C CYS A 138 21.09 -3.41 -11.84
N ASP A 139 22.07 -4.20 -11.40
CA ASP A 139 23.48 -3.83 -11.48
C ASP A 139 23.94 -3.50 -12.91
N THR A 140 23.53 -4.29 -13.89
CA THR A 140 23.85 -4.04 -15.30
C THR A 140 23.30 -2.70 -15.80
N ARG A 141 22.02 -2.39 -15.49
CA ARG A 141 21.40 -1.12 -15.88
C ARG A 141 22.00 0.07 -15.12
N LEU A 142 22.37 -0.14 -13.88
CA LEU A 142 23.03 0.89 -13.06
C LEU A 142 24.35 1.31 -13.67
N GLU A 143 25.24 0.36 -14.03
CA GLU A 143 26.52 0.67 -14.62
C GLU A 143 26.37 1.34 -16.00
N GLN A 144 25.44 0.85 -16.83
CA GLN A 144 25.10 1.50 -18.10
C GLN A 144 24.64 2.95 -17.90
N ARG A 145 23.82 3.19 -16.85
CA ARG A 145 23.33 4.55 -16.55
C ARG A 145 24.44 5.45 -16.02
N ILE A 146 25.29 4.96 -15.15
CA ILE A 146 26.45 5.72 -14.62
C ILE A 146 27.37 6.11 -15.77
N GLU A 147 27.68 5.20 -16.69
CA GLU A 147 28.52 5.51 -17.85
C GLU A 147 27.85 6.55 -18.76
N ALA A 148 26.55 6.41 -19.05
CA ALA A 148 25.80 7.33 -19.90
C ALA A 148 25.73 8.77 -19.35
N ILE A 149 25.91 8.95 -18.04
CA ILE A 149 25.90 10.29 -17.41
C ILE A 149 27.29 10.81 -17.05
N ARG A 150 28.35 10.04 -17.33
CA ARG A 150 29.74 10.36 -16.95
C ARG A 150 30.16 11.75 -17.40
N HIS A 151 29.77 12.14 -18.62
CA HIS A 151 30.09 13.41 -19.24
C HIS A 151 28.93 14.42 -19.26
N LYS A 152 27.79 14.12 -18.61
CA LYS A 152 26.64 15.01 -18.56
C LYS A 152 26.65 15.86 -17.31
N HIS A 153 26.27 17.14 -17.47
CA HIS A 153 26.00 18.02 -16.33
C HIS A 153 24.75 17.53 -15.59
N LYS A 154 24.95 16.79 -14.51
CA LYS A 154 23.92 16.42 -13.54
C LYS A 154 24.22 17.09 -12.20
N ASN A 155 23.15 17.35 -11.42
CA ASN A 155 23.27 17.79 -10.04
C ASN A 155 24.15 16.78 -9.25
N ALA A 156 25.08 17.27 -8.45
CA ALA A 156 26.00 16.45 -7.65
C ALA A 156 25.24 15.44 -6.76
N ALA A 157 24.16 15.86 -6.12
CA ALA A 157 23.32 14.99 -5.28
C ALA A 157 22.68 13.82 -6.05
N GLN A 158 22.28 14.03 -7.31
CA GLN A 158 21.74 12.95 -8.16
C GLN A 158 22.83 11.95 -8.61
N LYS A 159 24.06 12.43 -8.86
CA LYS A 159 25.20 11.55 -9.17
C LYS A 159 25.54 10.70 -7.95
N GLU A 160 25.60 11.30 -6.76
CA GLU A 160 25.86 10.62 -5.51
C GLU A 160 24.79 9.56 -5.19
N ALA A 161 23.51 9.90 -5.40
CA ALA A 161 22.41 8.95 -5.24
C ALA A 161 22.57 7.71 -6.14
N LEU A 162 22.94 7.89 -7.42
CA LEU A 162 23.21 6.76 -8.32
C LEU A 162 24.43 5.94 -7.90
N LEU A 163 25.51 6.59 -7.45
CA LEU A 163 26.71 5.90 -6.97
C LEU A 163 26.46 5.12 -5.68
N SER A 164 25.60 5.63 -4.79
CA SER A 164 25.22 4.94 -3.55
C SER A 164 24.51 3.60 -3.81
N LEU A 165 23.80 3.47 -4.96
CA LEU A 165 23.17 2.22 -5.39
C LEU A 165 24.15 1.08 -5.67
N ARG A 166 25.44 1.34 -5.82
CA ARG A 166 26.45 0.29 -5.86
C ARG A 166 26.56 -0.49 -4.55
N LYS A 167 26.28 0.18 -3.43
CA LYS A 167 26.30 -0.42 -2.09
C LYS A 167 24.92 -0.86 -1.60
N GLN A 168 23.87 -0.13 -2.02
CA GLN A 168 22.48 -0.36 -1.61
C GLN A 168 21.67 -0.83 -2.81
N TYR A 169 21.01 -1.98 -2.70
CA TYR A 169 20.18 -2.53 -3.78
C TYR A 169 18.70 -2.15 -3.69
N ASP A 170 18.24 -1.71 -2.51
CA ASP A 170 16.88 -1.18 -2.29
C ASP A 170 16.88 0.33 -2.57
N MET A 171 16.22 0.72 -3.65
CA MET A 171 16.17 2.12 -4.08
C MET A 171 15.35 3.02 -3.17
N ASP A 172 14.46 2.46 -2.33
CA ASP A 172 13.66 3.24 -1.38
C ASP A 172 14.50 3.78 -0.22
N SER A 173 15.68 3.20 0.01
CA SER A 173 16.62 3.66 1.04
C SER A 173 17.51 4.83 0.58
N VAL A 174 17.49 5.16 -0.73
CA VAL A 174 18.36 6.18 -1.32
C VAL A 174 17.60 7.49 -1.50
N LYS A 175 18.09 8.56 -0.84
CA LYS A 175 17.56 9.92 -0.99
C LYS A 175 18.00 10.53 -2.34
N ASN A 176 17.23 11.48 -2.84
CA ASN A 176 17.54 12.27 -4.06
C ASN A 176 17.66 11.46 -5.37
N LEU A 177 17.20 10.21 -5.38
CA LEU A 177 17.12 9.43 -6.60
C LEU A 177 15.91 9.89 -7.43
N SER A 178 16.16 10.47 -8.61
CA SER A 178 15.08 10.96 -9.48
C SER A 178 14.18 9.81 -9.96
N GLY A 179 12.89 10.06 -10.16
CA GLY A 179 11.95 9.08 -10.71
C GLY A 179 12.37 8.58 -12.10
N PHE A 180 13.01 9.45 -12.91
CA PHE A 180 13.56 9.09 -14.19
C PHE A 180 14.73 8.08 -14.06
N ASP A 181 15.69 8.36 -13.18
CA ASP A 181 16.83 7.43 -12.98
C ASP A 181 16.35 6.11 -12.37
N ARG A 182 15.41 6.17 -11.41
CA ARG A 182 14.79 4.98 -10.81
C ARG A 182 14.23 4.03 -11.88
N ARG A 183 13.45 4.55 -12.83
CA ARG A 183 12.90 3.74 -13.94
C ARG A 183 13.99 3.12 -14.84
N LEU A 184 15.07 3.84 -15.07
CA LEU A 184 16.15 3.35 -15.92
C LEU A 184 17.00 2.27 -15.25
N VAL A 185 17.21 2.34 -13.93
CA VAL A 185 18.13 1.42 -13.23
C VAL A 185 17.41 0.30 -12.48
N CYS A 186 16.08 0.31 -12.41
CA CYS A 186 15.33 -0.75 -11.70
C CYS A 186 15.48 -2.12 -12.38
N VAL A 187 15.21 -3.17 -11.62
CA VAL A 187 15.09 -4.53 -12.14
C VAL A 187 13.95 -4.57 -13.16
N PRO A 188 14.20 -5.01 -14.40
CA PRO A 188 13.15 -5.04 -15.43
C PRO A 188 12.05 -6.05 -15.10
N LYS A 189 10.83 -5.80 -15.58
CA LYS A 189 9.71 -6.74 -15.45
C LYS A 189 10.13 -8.13 -15.96
N PHE A 190 10.84 -8.18 -17.07
CA PHE A 190 11.33 -9.39 -17.70
C PHE A 190 12.85 -9.36 -17.79
N CYS A 191 13.51 -10.18 -16.98
CA CYS A 191 14.95 -10.37 -17.06
C CYS A 191 15.28 -11.36 -18.19
N PRO A 192 16.20 -11.05 -19.10
CA PRO A 192 16.62 -11.99 -20.14
C PRO A 192 17.23 -13.26 -19.51
N ARG A 193 17.00 -14.42 -20.15
CA ARG A 193 17.56 -15.69 -19.66
C ARG A 193 19.09 -15.67 -19.65
N GLU A 194 19.70 -14.99 -20.61
CA GLU A 194 21.13 -14.82 -20.79
C GLU A 194 21.67 -13.50 -20.24
N CYS A 195 21.18 -13.09 -19.07
CA CYS A 195 21.69 -11.88 -18.43
C CYS A 195 23.15 -12.04 -18.01
N PRO A 196 24.09 -11.20 -18.49
CA PRO A 196 25.52 -11.30 -18.15
C PRO A 196 25.79 -11.17 -16.64
N GLY A 197 24.94 -10.44 -15.92
CA GLY A 197 25.05 -10.23 -14.47
C GLY A 197 24.36 -11.28 -13.61
N ARG A 198 23.81 -12.37 -14.18
CA ARG A 198 22.92 -13.30 -13.47
C ARG A 198 23.59 -13.95 -12.26
N GLN A 199 24.85 -14.37 -12.38
CA GLN A 199 25.58 -15.05 -11.30
C GLN A 199 25.86 -14.15 -10.09
N MET A 200 26.01 -12.85 -10.31
CA MET A 200 26.29 -11.86 -9.26
C MET A 200 25.09 -10.95 -8.96
N CYS A 201 23.90 -11.28 -9.48
CA CYS A 201 22.71 -10.45 -9.35
C CYS A 201 22.25 -10.35 -7.88
N ARG A 202 22.35 -9.14 -7.32
CA ARG A 202 21.91 -8.86 -5.93
C ARG A 202 20.43 -9.12 -5.73
N TYR A 203 19.60 -8.86 -6.75
CA TYR A 203 18.16 -9.13 -6.67
C TYR A 203 17.86 -10.64 -6.61
N GLN A 204 18.56 -11.48 -7.39
CA GLN A 204 18.39 -12.94 -7.32
C GLN A 204 18.81 -13.46 -5.93
N ARG A 205 19.96 -13.00 -5.43
CA ARG A 205 20.41 -13.33 -4.08
C ARG A 205 19.38 -12.93 -3.00
N TYR A 206 18.82 -11.72 -3.12
CA TYR A 206 17.74 -11.29 -2.23
C TYR A 206 16.52 -12.23 -2.30
N LEU A 207 16.10 -12.66 -3.52
CA LEU A 207 14.99 -13.60 -3.67
C LEU A 207 15.28 -14.96 -3.01
N GLU A 208 16.49 -15.46 -3.16
CA GLU A 208 16.94 -16.73 -2.53
C GLU A 208 16.95 -16.60 -1.01
N GLU A 209 17.56 -15.53 -0.49
CA GLU A 209 17.59 -15.25 0.96
C GLU A 209 16.19 -15.09 1.54
N SER A 210 15.27 -14.44 0.82
CA SER A 210 13.90 -14.22 1.28
C SER A 210 13.03 -15.48 1.30
N ARG A 211 13.48 -16.58 0.68
CA ARG A 211 12.78 -17.85 0.60
C ARG A 211 13.39 -18.94 1.48
N LYS A 212 14.42 -18.61 2.26
CA LYS A 212 15.01 -19.56 3.20
C LYS A 212 14.00 -20.00 4.25
N GLN A 213 14.11 -21.24 4.70
CA GLN A 213 13.19 -21.85 5.66
C GLN A 213 13.24 -21.19 7.06
N ASP A 214 14.34 -20.51 7.40
CA ASP A 214 14.50 -19.80 8.67
C ASP A 214 13.76 -18.45 8.71
N VAL A 215 13.22 -17.99 7.58
CA VAL A 215 12.40 -16.77 7.53
C VAL A 215 11.10 -17.02 8.28
N PHE A 216 10.91 -16.26 9.37
CA PHE A 216 9.70 -16.34 10.19
C PHE A 216 8.57 -15.46 9.65
N ILE A 217 8.89 -14.23 9.20
CA ILE A 217 7.91 -13.27 8.69
C ILE A 217 8.32 -12.76 7.31
N GLN A 218 7.37 -12.76 6.38
CA GLN A 218 7.45 -12.01 5.12
C GLN A 218 6.52 -10.80 5.21
N ILE A 219 7.08 -9.59 5.14
CA ILE A 219 6.36 -8.33 5.22
C ILE A 219 6.15 -7.81 3.80
N CYS A 220 4.95 -7.36 3.45
CA CYS A 220 4.66 -6.78 2.14
C CYS A 220 3.59 -5.68 2.23
N ASN A 221 3.34 -4.97 1.13
CA ASN A 221 2.16 -4.13 1.01
C ASN A 221 0.96 -4.94 0.46
N HIS A 222 -0.24 -4.36 0.51
CA HIS A 222 -1.45 -5.02 0.04
C HIS A 222 -1.40 -5.36 -1.46
N ASN A 223 -0.82 -4.49 -2.28
CA ASN A 223 -0.68 -4.76 -3.72
C ASN A 223 0.20 -5.98 -3.99
N TYR A 224 1.30 -6.15 -3.24
CA TYR A 224 2.18 -7.32 -3.40
C TYR A 224 1.50 -8.62 -2.92
N LEU A 225 0.72 -8.54 -1.82
CA LEU A 225 -0.11 -9.65 -1.35
C LEU A 225 -1.14 -10.07 -2.41
N LEU A 226 -1.84 -9.10 -3.00
CA LEU A 226 -2.85 -9.35 -4.02
C LEU A 226 -2.25 -9.87 -5.33
N ALA A 227 -1.06 -9.38 -5.71
CA ALA A 227 -0.30 -9.92 -6.84
C ALA A 227 0.10 -11.39 -6.61
N ASP A 228 0.54 -11.74 -5.39
CA ASP A 228 0.81 -13.15 -5.02
C ASP A 228 -0.46 -14.00 -5.09
N ALA A 229 -1.57 -13.48 -4.58
CA ALA A 229 -2.86 -14.17 -4.61
C ALA A 229 -3.35 -14.41 -6.06
N TYR A 230 -3.20 -13.42 -6.93
CA TYR A 230 -3.47 -13.55 -8.36
C TYR A 230 -2.58 -14.62 -9.02
N HIS A 231 -1.26 -14.56 -8.78
CA HIS A 231 -0.32 -15.54 -9.32
C HIS A 231 -0.70 -16.97 -8.91
N ARG A 232 -1.10 -17.19 -7.66
CA ARG A 232 -1.54 -18.51 -7.18
C ARG A 232 -2.83 -18.96 -7.85
N ALA A 233 -3.81 -18.06 -7.99
CA ALA A 233 -5.10 -18.38 -8.58
C ALA A 233 -5.00 -18.75 -10.07
N GLU A 234 -4.06 -18.11 -10.80
CA GLU A 234 -3.82 -18.34 -12.22
C GLU A 234 -2.71 -19.39 -12.50
N GLY A 235 -2.22 -20.09 -11.46
CA GLY A 235 -1.18 -21.11 -11.61
C GLY A 235 0.21 -20.58 -11.96
N TYR A 236 0.45 -19.28 -11.78
CA TYR A 236 1.79 -18.70 -11.95
C TYR A 236 2.66 -18.96 -10.74
N LYS A 237 3.99 -18.80 -10.92
CA LYS A 237 4.94 -18.94 -9.80
C LYS A 237 4.62 -17.94 -8.70
N PRO A 238 4.38 -18.40 -7.45
CA PRO A 238 4.09 -17.53 -6.33
C PRO A 238 5.21 -16.51 -6.06
N LEU A 239 4.82 -15.31 -5.66
CA LEU A 239 5.74 -14.24 -5.28
C LEU A 239 6.25 -14.41 -3.85
N LEU A 240 5.36 -14.77 -2.93
CA LEU A 240 5.67 -15.10 -1.53
C LEU A 240 5.97 -16.59 -1.38
N SER A 241 6.71 -16.95 -0.34
CA SER A 241 6.82 -18.35 0.08
C SER A 241 5.45 -18.88 0.47
N ASP A 242 5.30 -20.20 0.52
CA ASP A 242 4.04 -20.76 0.94
C ASP A 242 3.74 -20.41 2.42
N TYR A 243 2.50 -19.98 2.71
CA TYR A 243 2.08 -19.52 4.02
C TYR A 243 0.64 -19.95 4.33
N ARG A 244 0.35 -20.19 5.61
CA ARG A 244 -1.00 -20.48 6.11
C ARG A 244 -1.52 -19.40 7.08
N THR A 245 -0.66 -18.47 7.49
CA THR A 245 -1.01 -17.41 8.43
C THR A 245 -0.81 -16.06 7.76
N LEU A 246 -1.87 -15.25 7.73
CA LEU A 246 -1.90 -13.93 7.13
C LEU A 246 -2.34 -12.89 8.14
N ILE A 247 -1.55 -11.86 8.32
CA ILE A 247 -1.94 -10.64 9.04
C ILE A 247 -2.13 -9.53 8.01
N VAL A 248 -3.31 -8.92 7.99
CA VAL A 248 -3.62 -7.74 7.18
C VAL A 248 -3.79 -6.57 8.13
N ASP A 249 -2.77 -5.76 8.26
CA ASP A 249 -2.79 -4.55 9.07
C ASP A 249 -3.23 -3.35 8.20
N GLU A 250 -3.97 -2.41 8.78
CA GLU A 250 -4.73 -1.38 8.05
C GLU A 250 -5.67 -1.99 6.99
N ALA A 251 -6.39 -3.04 7.39
CA ALA A 251 -7.21 -3.86 6.51
C ALA A 251 -8.35 -3.11 5.81
N HIS A 252 -8.73 -1.92 6.31
CA HIS A 252 -9.69 -1.04 5.65
C HIS A 252 -9.22 -0.57 4.26
N LYS A 253 -7.90 -0.62 4.00
CA LYS A 253 -7.29 -0.27 2.69
C LYS A 253 -7.21 -1.45 1.71
N LEU A 254 -7.44 -2.67 2.17
CA LEU A 254 -7.35 -3.86 1.31
C LEU A 254 -8.33 -3.81 0.11
N PRO A 255 -9.61 -3.39 0.26
CA PRO A 255 -10.53 -3.30 -0.87
C PRO A 255 -10.11 -2.26 -1.91
N GLU A 256 -9.51 -1.15 -1.50
CA GLU A 256 -8.99 -0.14 -2.42
C GLU A 256 -7.77 -0.65 -3.19
N ALA A 257 -6.83 -1.27 -2.49
CA ALA A 257 -5.69 -1.93 -3.13
C ALA A 257 -6.15 -3.00 -4.15
N ALA A 258 -7.23 -3.73 -3.83
CA ALA A 258 -7.81 -4.71 -4.74
C ALA A 258 -8.44 -4.06 -5.99
N ARG A 259 -9.13 -2.92 -5.84
CA ARG A 259 -9.63 -2.16 -6.99
C ARG A 259 -8.50 -1.71 -7.92
N GLN A 260 -7.39 -1.25 -7.36
CA GLN A 260 -6.21 -0.85 -8.12
C GLN A 260 -5.54 -2.05 -8.80
N MET A 261 -5.41 -3.17 -8.11
CA MET A 261 -4.71 -4.36 -8.60
C MET A 261 -5.51 -5.14 -9.67
N PHE A 262 -6.83 -5.27 -9.48
CA PHE A 262 -7.72 -6.01 -10.37
C PHE A 262 -8.45 -5.11 -11.38
N GLY A 263 -8.20 -3.81 -11.32
CA GLY A 263 -8.60 -2.88 -12.37
C GLY A 263 -7.77 -3.09 -13.63
N LYS A 264 -8.37 -2.79 -14.76
CA LYS A 264 -7.70 -2.80 -16.06
C LYS A 264 -7.34 -1.35 -16.42
N ASN A 265 -6.18 -1.12 -16.97
CA ASN A 265 -5.81 0.17 -17.52
C ASN A 265 -4.95 0.01 -18.78
N LEU A 266 -5.04 0.98 -19.67
CA LEU A 266 -4.23 1.04 -20.87
C LEU A 266 -3.94 2.51 -21.20
N CYS A 267 -2.65 2.83 -21.36
CA CYS A 267 -2.20 4.14 -21.78
C CYS A 267 -1.23 4.04 -22.96
N MET A 268 -0.92 5.18 -23.56
CA MET A 268 0.01 5.21 -24.69
C MET A 268 1.43 4.75 -24.32
N ASP A 269 1.87 4.94 -23.08
CA ASP A 269 3.17 4.45 -22.60
C ASP A 269 3.25 2.92 -22.57
N ASP A 270 2.16 2.21 -22.22
CA ASP A 270 2.09 0.74 -22.29
C ASP A 270 2.26 0.27 -23.76
N ILE A 271 1.59 0.93 -24.67
CA ILE A 271 1.68 0.63 -26.11
C ILE A 271 3.10 0.87 -26.64
N ARG A 272 3.74 1.97 -26.24
CA ARG A 272 5.13 2.27 -26.58
C ARG A 272 6.10 1.23 -26.04
N GLU A 273 5.86 0.75 -24.81
CA GLU A 273 6.67 -0.32 -24.20
C GLU A 273 6.55 -1.63 -25.00
N ILE A 274 5.32 -2.05 -25.33
CA ILE A 274 5.08 -3.26 -26.14
C ILE A 274 5.77 -3.12 -27.51
N ALA A 275 5.55 -2.01 -28.18
CA ALA A 275 6.15 -1.74 -29.49
C ALA A 275 7.68 -1.73 -29.45
N TYR A 276 8.30 -1.17 -28.41
CA TYR A 276 9.74 -1.22 -28.20
C TYR A 276 10.27 -2.67 -28.13
N TYR A 277 9.58 -3.54 -27.43
CA TYR A 277 9.98 -4.94 -27.34
C TYR A 277 9.73 -5.71 -28.66
N LEU A 278 8.66 -5.39 -29.40
CA LEU A 278 8.44 -5.93 -30.75
C LEU A 278 9.59 -5.56 -31.69
N GLU A 279 10.06 -4.32 -31.67
CA GLU A 279 11.22 -3.90 -32.47
C GLU A 279 12.49 -4.68 -32.12
N ARG A 280 12.69 -5.03 -30.86
CA ARG A 280 13.84 -5.86 -30.43
C ARG A 280 13.76 -7.30 -30.92
N GLU A 281 12.55 -7.82 -31.10
CA GLU A 281 12.28 -9.12 -31.69
C GLU A 281 12.17 -9.03 -33.23
N HIS A 282 12.70 -7.96 -33.84
CA HIS A 282 12.71 -7.69 -35.28
C HIS A 282 11.33 -7.49 -35.93
N GLN A 283 10.27 -7.24 -35.15
CA GLN A 283 8.89 -7.01 -35.61
C GLN A 283 8.63 -5.48 -35.74
N LYS A 284 9.39 -4.78 -36.62
CA LYS A 284 9.34 -3.31 -36.72
C LYS A 284 8.05 -2.78 -37.33
N GLU A 285 7.49 -3.48 -38.30
CA GLU A 285 6.27 -3.07 -38.99
C GLU A 285 5.07 -3.22 -38.04
N GLU A 286 4.99 -4.34 -37.31
CA GLU A 286 4.00 -4.62 -36.32
C GLU A 286 4.01 -3.58 -35.19
N ALA A 287 5.21 -3.21 -34.74
CA ALA A 287 5.40 -2.16 -33.75
C ALA A 287 4.92 -0.79 -34.25
N ARG A 288 5.12 -0.48 -35.52
CA ARG A 288 4.66 0.75 -36.16
C ARG A 288 3.14 0.78 -36.25
N ILE A 289 2.53 -0.29 -36.74
CA ILE A 289 1.08 -0.43 -36.86
C ILE A 289 0.43 -0.28 -35.49
N LEU A 290 0.92 -1.00 -34.48
CA LEU A 290 0.43 -0.94 -33.10
C LEU A 290 0.41 0.51 -32.56
N ARG A 291 1.53 1.26 -32.71
CA ARG A 291 1.59 2.64 -32.24
C ARG A 291 0.62 3.56 -32.97
N THR A 292 0.51 3.43 -34.30
CA THR A 292 -0.33 4.32 -35.10
C THR A 292 -1.81 4.12 -34.76
N VAL A 293 -2.30 2.88 -34.88
CA VAL A 293 -3.72 2.58 -34.61
C VAL A 293 -4.13 2.95 -33.18
N MET A 294 -3.29 2.61 -32.19
CA MET A 294 -3.59 2.93 -30.79
C MET A 294 -3.52 4.43 -30.49
N TYR A 295 -2.59 5.17 -31.10
CA TYR A 295 -2.55 6.63 -30.96
C TYR A 295 -3.83 7.27 -31.54
N ASP A 296 -4.23 6.86 -32.75
CA ASP A 296 -5.42 7.38 -33.41
C ASP A 296 -6.69 7.06 -32.58
N ALA A 297 -6.84 5.84 -32.09
CA ALA A 297 -7.95 5.45 -31.24
C ALA A 297 -8.03 6.27 -29.94
N LEU A 298 -6.92 6.42 -29.21
CA LEU A 298 -6.88 7.22 -28.00
C LEU A 298 -7.14 8.71 -28.30
N HIS A 299 -6.66 9.22 -29.43
CA HIS A 299 -6.90 10.60 -29.83
C HIS A 299 -8.38 10.86 -30.10
N VAL A 300 -9.09 9.95 -30.79
CA VAL A 300 -10.54 10.02 -31.02
C VAL A 300 -11.29 10.00 -29.69
N VAL A 301 -10.96 9.06 -28.78
CA VAL A 301 -11.55 9.01 -27.44
C VAL A 301 -11.34 10.32 -26.68
N GLY A 302 -10.14 10.91 -26.74
CA GLY A 302 -9.85 12.20 -26.10
C GLY A 302 -10.61 13.38 -26.69
N ALA A 303 -10.88 13.37 -27.98
CA ALA A 303 -11.66 14.42 -28.66
C ALA A 303 -13.16 14.34 -28.31
N GLU A 304 -13.71 13.15 -28.20
CA GLU A 304 -15.13 12.91 -27.85
C GLU A 304 -15.43 13.16 -26.36
N HIS A 305 -14.43 12.97 -25.47
CA HIS A 305 -14.59 13.14 -24.04
C HIS A 305 -13.80 14.36 -23.56
N ARG A 306 -14.48 15.37 -23.01
CA ARG A 306 -13.85 16.59 -22.47
C ARG A 306 -13.20 16.33 -21.10
N ILE A 307 -12.08 15.63 -21.11
CA ILE A 307 -11.38 15.24 -19.88
C ILE A 307 -10.63 16.43 -19.29
N GLY A 308 -11.01 16.86 -18.09
CA GLY A 308 -10.30 17.91 -17.35
C GLY A 308 -8.98 17.40 -16.76
N LYS A 309 -7.96 18.28 -16.68
CA LYS A 309 -6.67 17.93 -16.07
C LYS A 309 -6.85 17.54 -14.61
N GLY A 310 -6.45 16.30 -14.25
CA GLY A 310 -6.56 15.77 -12.90
C GLY A 310 -7.96 15.33 -12.50
N ILE A 311 -8.90 15.28 -13.44
CA ILE A 311 -10.28 14.81 -13.26
C ILE A 311 -10.42 13.43 -13.89
N ARG A 312 -11.24 12.59 -13.26
CA ARG A 312 -11.71 11.33 -13.85
C ARG A 312 -13.06 11.60 -14.50
N GLU A 313 -13.21 11.17 -15.72
CA GLU A 313 -14.44 11.32 -16.50
C GLU A 313 -15.02 9.94 -16.81
N THR A 314 -16.31 9.76 -16.60
CA THR A 314 -16.98 8.51 -16.98
C THR A 314 -16.89 8.30 -18.50
N PHE A 315 -16.55 7.10 -18.93
CA PHE A 315 -16.56 6.77 -20.35
C PHE A 315 -18.01 6.61 -20.83
N HIS A 316 -18.37 7.35 -21.86
CA HIS A 316 -19.65 7.26 -22.54
C HIS A 316 -19.47 6.62 -23.92
N ASP A 317 -20.34 5.69 -24.27
CA ASP A 317 -20.31 4.94 -25.53
C ASP A 317 -20.72 5.85 -26.69
N THR A 318 -19.80 6.72 -27.18
CA THR A 318 -20.01 7.47 -28.42
C THR A 318 -19.67 6.57 -29.61
N THR A 319 -20.38 6.74 -30.74
CA THR A 319 -20.16 5.91 -31.93
C THR A 319 -18.70 5.97 -32.39
N ASN A 320 -18.11 7.16 -32.46
CA ASN A 320 -16.72 7.32 -32.92
C ASN A 320 -15.71 6.67 -31.98
N SER A 321 -15.89 6.85 -30.66
CA SER A 321 -14.98 6.23 -29.67
C SER A 321 -15.06 4.70 -29.73
N VAL A 322 -16.28 4.13 -29.79
CA VAL A 322 -16.45 2.68 -29.84
C VAL A 322 -15.89 2.10 -31.14
N VAL A 323 -16.14 2.75 -32.30
CA VAL A 323 -15.60 2.29 -33.60
C VAL A 323 -14.06 2.30 -33.56
N SER A 324 -13.44 3.41 -33.14
CA SER A 324 -11.96 3.50 -33.08
C SER A 324 -11.34 2.49 -32.11
N LEU A 325 -12.00 2.20 -30.99
CA LEU A 325 -11.51 1.18 -30.06
C LEU A 325 -11.67 -0.23 -30.66
N TRP A 326 -12.75 -0.50 -31.41
CA TRP A 326 -12.90 -1.77 -32.15
C TRP A 326 -11.83 -1.96 -33.22
N GLU A 327 -11.47 -0.92 -33.97
CA GLU A 327 -10.32 -0.97 -34.91
C GLU A 327 -9.02 -1.37 -34.17
N GLY A 328 -8.85 -0.88 -32.93
CA GLY A 328 -7.76 -1.29 -32.04
C GLY A 328 -7.84 -2.77 -31.64
N VAL A 329 -9.04 -3.31 -31.36
CA VAL A 329 -9.26 -4.73 -31.04
C VAL A 329 -8.90 -5.59 -32.24
N GLU A 330 -9.46 -5.30 -33.44
CA GLU A 330 -9.19 -6.05 -34.66
C GLU A 330 -7.69 -6.07 -35.02
N MET A 331 -7.01 -4.92 -34.86
CA MET A 331 -5.57 -4.83 -35.07
C MET A 331 -4.80 -5.71 -34.06
N LEU A 332 -5.19 -5.71 -32.77
CA LEU A 332 -4.53 -6.55 -31.78
C LEU A 332 -4.79 -8.04 -32.02
N GLU A 333 -5.98 -8.43 -32.45
CA GLU A 333 -6.30 -9.81 -32.86
C GLU A 333 -5.39 -10.25 -34.02
N PHE A 334 -5.30 -9.43 -35.05
CA PHE A 334 -4.37 -9.69 -36.17
C PHE A 334 -2.92 -9.86 -35.71
N LEU A 335 -2.44 -9.00 -34.80
CA LEU A 335 -1.07 -9.11 -34.25
C LEU A 335 -0.90 -10.36 -33.39
N LEU A 336 -1.90 -10.73 -32.58
CA LEU A 336 -1.85 -11.94 -31.74
C LEU A 336 -1.74 -13.22 -32.58
N GLU A 337 -2.52 -13.32 -33.66
CA GLU A 337 -2.46 -14.45 -34.59
C GLU A 337 -1.09 -14.51 -35.32
N LYS A 338 -0.65 -13.37 -35.86
CA LYS A 338 0.59 -13.27 -36.62
C LYS A 338 1.84 -13.56 -35.78
N LEU A 339 1.82 -13.14 -34.52
CA LEU A 339 3.00 -13.14 -33.63
C LEU A 339 3.04 -14.34 -32.67
N GLU A 340 2.06 -15.22 -32.66
CA GLU A 340 1.93 -16.32 -31.70
C GLU A 340 3.23 -17.13 -31.51
N ARG A 341 3.97 -17.37 -32.60
CA ARG A 341 5.22 -18.15 -32.59
C ARG A 341 6.47 -17.30 -32.83
N SER A 342 6.29 -16.00 -33.08
CA SER A 342 7.39 -15.11 -33.55
C SER A 342 7.93 -14.24 -32.40
N VAL A 343 7.24 -14.17 -31.29
CA VAL A 343 7.68 -13.38 -30.12
C VAL A 343 7.63 -14.20 -28.84
N PRO A 344 8.41 -13.81 -27.82
CA PRO A 344 8.31 -14.43 -26.50
C PRO A 344 6.89 -14.36 -25.93
N LYS A 345 6.43 -15.42 -25.25
CA LYS A 345 5.07 -15.55 -24.69
C LYS A 345 4.64 -14.34 -23.83
N TRP A 346 5.59 -13.68 -23.14
CA TRP A 346 5.28 -12.52 -22.30
C TRP A 346 4.93 -11.26 -23.11
N ILE A 347 5.47 -11.07 -24.33
CA ILE A 347 5.07 -9.99 -25.24
C ILE A 347 3.67 -10.28 -25.76
N TRP A 348 3.43 -11.52 -26.16
CA TRP A 348 2.15 -11.98 -26.61
C TRP A 348 1.05 -11.75 -25.53
N ASN A 349 1.33 -12.11 -24.28
CA ASN A 349 0.41 -11.86 -23.16
C ASN A 349 0.14 -10.35 -22.95
N ARG A 350 1.12 -9.47 -23.19
CA ARG A 350 0.92 -8.01 -23.08
C ARG A 350 0.00 -7.47 -24.19
N LEU A 351 0.07 -8.02 -25.39
CA LEU A 351 -0.87 -7.70 -26.47
C LEU A 351 -2.26 -8.18 -26.12
N GLU A 352 -2.39 -9.39 -25.57
CA GLU A 352 -3.66 -9.94 -25.10
C GLU A 352 -4.28 -9.09 -23.97
N GLU A 353 -3.47 -8.69 -22.96
CA GLU A 353 -3.91 -7.77 -21.91
C GLU A 353 -4.42 -6.44 -22.48
N ALA A 354 -3.72 -5.87 -23.48
CA ALA A 354 -4.16 -4.64 -24.13
C ALA A 354 -5.48 -4.82 -24.87
N LYS A 355 -5.66 -5.95 -25.60
CA LYS A 355 -6.92 -6.31 -26.26
C LYS A 355 -8.07 -6.41 -25.25
N ASP A 356 -7.87 -7.13 -24.16
CA ASP A 356 -8.86 -7.29 -23.09
C ASP A 356 -9.34 -5.95 -22.49
N VAL A 357 -8.47 -4.95 -22.43
CA VAL A 357 -8.86 -3.60 -21.99
C VAL A 357 -9.76 -2.95 -23.02
N LEU A 358 -9.38 -2.98 -24.31
CA LEU A 358 -10.20 -2.39 -25.38
C LEU A 358 -11.57 -3.07 -25.48
N GLU A 359 -11.63 -4.40 -25.43
CA GLU A 359 -12.89 -5.16 -25.44
C GLU A 359 -13.80 -4.76 -24.26
N CYS A 360 -13.22 -4.54 -23.08
CA CYS A 360 -13.96 -4.04 -21.92
C CYS A 360 -14.61 -2.66 -22.18
N PHE A 361 -13.98 -1.82 -23.01
CA PHE A 361 -14.53 -0.50 -23.38
C PHE A 361 -15.53 -0.59 -24.54
N CYS A 362 -15.41 -1.59 -25.40
CA CYS A 362 -16.32 -1.83 -26.51
C CYS A 362 -17.58 -2.61 -26.11
N SER A 363 -17.53 -3.35 -24.99
CA SER A 363 -18.63 -4.14 -24.47
C SER A 363 -19.44 -3.37 -23.43
N SER A 364 -20.74 -3.62 -23.36
CA SER A 364 -21.61 -3.09 -22.29
C SER A 364 -21.53 -3.94 -21.02
N ASP A 365 -20.33 -4.44 -20.66
CA ASP A 365 -20.17 -5.29 -19.47
C ASP A 365 -20.32 -4.48 -18.18
N GLU A 366 -21.44 -4.69 -17.48
CA GLU A 366 -21.75 -4.02 -16.22
C GLU A 366 -20.82 -4.41 -15.06
N LYS A 367 -19.93 -5.39 -15.24
CA LYS A 367 -18.94 -5.78 -14.21
C LYS A 367 -17.89 -4.72 -13.96
N TYR A 368 -17.71 -3.80 -14.90
CA TYR A 368 -16.71 -2.75 -14.80
C TYR A 368 -17.34 -1.35 -14.80
N VAL A 369 -16.73 -0.45 -14.01
CA VAL A 369 -16.93 0.99 -14.13
C VAL A 369 -15.82 1.50 -15.03
N ARG A 370 -16.19 2.02 -16.22
CA ARG A 370 -15.26 2.53 -17.23
C ARG A 370 -15.12 4.04 -17.07
N TYR A 371 -13.89 4.52 -16.95
CA TYR A 371 -13.59 5.94 -16.83
C TYR A 371 -12.25 6.30 -17.48
N LEU A 372 -12.06 7.59 -17.71
CA LEU A 372 -10.91 8.16 -18.37
C LEU A 372 -10.23 9.18 -17.46
N HIS A 373 -8.91 9.32 -17.58
CA HIS A 373 -8.17 10.47 -17.09
C HIS A 373 -7.03 10.78 -18.08
N LEU A 374 -6.43 11.97 -17.97
CA LEU A 374 -5.32 12.33 -18.84
C LEU A 374 -3.97 11.91 -18.25
N ASP A 375 -3.09 11.40 -19.10
CA ASP A 375 -1.68 11.16 -18.76
C ASP A 375 -0.86 12.48 -18.77
N THR A 376 0.45 12.37 -18.64
CA THR A 376 1.37 13.53 -18.68
C THR A 376 1.46 14.21 -20.05
N GLU A 377 1.11 13.50 -21.12
CA GLU A 377 1.08 13.99 -22.49
C GLU A 377 -0.30 14.47 -22.93
N GLN A 378 -1.27 14.53 -22.02
CA GLN A 378 -2.66 14.90 -22.26
C GLN A 378 -3.42 13.90 -23.15
N LEU A 379 -2.96 12.63 -23.23
CA LEU A 379 -3.70 11.55 -23.86
C LEU A 379 -4.58 10.83 -22.84
N PRO A 380 -5.76 10.31 -23.26
CA PRO A 380 -6.61 9.55 -22.35
C PRO A 380 -5.97 8.22 -21.96
N VAL A 381 -6.10 7.92 -20.69
CA VAL A 381 -5.84 6.60 -20.12
C VAL A 381 -7.18 5.91 -19.95
N LEU A 382 -7.34 4.76 -20.57
CA LEU A 382 -8.53 3.90 -20.41
C LEU A 382 -8.41 3.18 -19.07
N CYS A 383 -9.41 3.32 -18.20
CA CYS A 383 -9.43 2.68 -16.88
C CYS A 383 -10.76 1.96 -16.65
N ALA A 384 -10.69 0.71 -16.24
CA ALA A 384 -11.87 -0.10 -15.90
C ALA A 384 -11.71 -0.67 -14.48
N ALA A 385 -12.54 -0.22 -13.55
CA ALA A 385 -12.56 -0.70 -12.18
C ALA A 385 -13.60 -1.81 -12.02
N SER A 386 -13.19 -2.97 -11.51
CA SER A 386 -14.12 -4.07 -11.28
C SER A 386 -15.11 -3.75 -10.14
N ARG A 387 -16.38 -4.07 -10.34
CA ARG A 387 -17.44 -4.05 -9.30
C ARG A 387 -17.43 -5.30 -8.43
N GLU A 388 -16.76 -6.36 -8.86
CA GLU A 388 -16.77 -7.68 -8.22
C GLU A 388 -15.59 -7.88 -7.25
N ILE A 389 -15.00 -6.81 -6.73
CA ILE A 389 -13.87 -6.89 -5.81
C ILE A 389 -14.09 -7.86 -4.65
N PRO A 390 -15.25 -7.88 -3.96
CA PRO A 390 -15.49 -8.85 -2.88
C PRO A 390 -15.41 -10.31 -3.37
N GLY A 391 -15.96 -10.60 -4.54
CA GLY A 391 -15.90 -11.94 -5.15
C GLY A 391 -14.47 -12.37 -5.50
N LEU A 392 -13.68 -11.44 -6.06
CA LEU A 392 -12.26 -11.67 -6.37
C LEU A 392 -11.43 -11.92 -5.11
N LEU A 393 -11.61 -11.11 -4.06
CA LEU A 393 -10.93 -11.33 -2.77
C LEU A 393 -11.32 -12.68 -2.16
N ARG A 394 -12.62 -13.05 -2.22
CA ARG A 394 -13.09 -14.37 -1.76
C ARG A 394 -12.40 -15.50 -2.50
N LYS A 395 -12.39 -15.44 -3.84
CA LYS A 395 -11.77 -16.47 -4.70
C LYS A 395 -10.27 -16.59 -4.45
N MET A 396 -9.54 -15.47 -4.44
CA MET A 396 -8.08 -15.46 -4.49
C MET A 396 -7.40 -15.52 -3.12
N LEU A 397 -7.98 -14.88 -2.10
CA LEU A 397 -7.39 -14.85 -0.76
C LEU A 397 -8.01 -15.87 0.19
N TRP A 398 -9.35 -15.96 0.22
CA TRP A 398 -10.01 -16.66 1.32
C TRP A 398 -10.36 -18.12 1.01
N ASN A 399 -10.60 -18.48 -0.24
CA ASN A 399 -10.96 -19.85 -0.65
C ASN A 399 -9.73 -20.65 -1.05
N ARG A 400 -8.77 -20.81 -0.14
CA ARG A 400 -7.62 -21.70 -0.34
C ARG A 400 -7.96 -23.12 0.08
N GLU A 401 -7.56 -24.12 -0.73
CA GLU A 401 -7.80 -25.53 -0.47
C GLU A 401 -7.16 -26.02 0.83
N GLU A 402 -5.97 -25.51 1.16
CA GLU A 402 -5.20 -25.94 2.33
C GLU A 402 -5.63 -25.31 3.66
N GLY A 403 -6.65 -24.45 3.66
CA GLY A 403 -7.02 -23.66 4.82
C GLY A 403 -6.04 -22.51 5.10
N MET A 404 -6.53 -21.45 5.72
CA MET A 404 -5.72 -20.29 6.11
C MET A 404 -6.31 -19.65 7.35
N SER A 405 -5.45 -19.32 8.31
CA SER A 405 -5.80 -18.43 9.42
C SER A 405 -5.43 -17.00 9.06
N ALA A 406 -6.29 -16.04 9.37
CA ALA A 406 -6.00 -14.63 9.10
C ALA A 406 -6.51 -13.70 10.19
N ILE A 407 -5.75 -12.63 10.44
CA ILE A 407 -6.16 -11.49 11.26
C ILE A 407 -6.23 -10.26 10.36
N LEU A 408 -7.40 -9.67 10.25
CA LEU A 408 -7.60 -8.37 9.62
C LEU A 408 -7.74 -7.34 10.74
N THR A 409 -6.83 -6.39 10.84
CA THR A 409 -6.84 -5.40 11.91
C THR A 409 -6.76 -3.97 11.37
N SER A 410 -7.51 -3.07 11.99
CA SER A 410 -7.49 -1.63 11.75
C SER A 410 -8.25 -0.92 12.87
N GLY A 411 -8.13 0.39 12.97
CA GLY A 411 -8.94 1.21 13.90
C GLY A 411 -10.32 1.59 13.37
N THR A 412 -10.72 1.10 12.19
CA THR A 412 -11.95 1.54 11.49
C THR A 412 -12.64 0.40 10.71
N LEU A 413 -12.63 -0.81 11.25
CA LEU A 413 -13.32 -1.96 10.64
C LEU A 413 -14.79 -2.03 11.03
N LYS A 414 -15.11 -1.63 12.25
CA LYS A 414 -16.49 -1.55 12.74
C LYS A 414 -17.16 -0.31 12.18
N ALA A 415 -18.31 -0.47 11.55
CA ALA A 415 -19.15 0.62 11.06
C ALA A 415 -20.53 0.54 11.71
N GLY A 416 -20.92 1.57 12.46
CA GLY A 416 -22.14 1.55 13.26
C GLY A 416 -22.10 0.46 14.32
N THR A 417 -23.04 -0.49 14.26
CA THR A 417 -23.20 -1.54 15.28
C THR A 417 -22.37 -2.81 15.01
N GLY A 418 -21.70 -2.93 13.86
CA GLY A 418 -21.04 -4.20 13.53
C GLY A 418 -20.06 -4.17 12.36
N PHE A 419 -19.68 -5.35 11.89
CA PHE A 419 -18.69 -5.58 10.86
C PHE A 419 -19.28 -5.96 9.49
N LEU A 420 -20.59 -5.87 9.33
CA LEU A 420 -21.27 -6.32 8.09
C LEU A 420 -20.65 -5.68 6.84
N ARG A 421 -20.47 -4.36 6.85
CA ARG A 421 -19.86 -3.64 5.72
C ARG A 421 -18.45 -4.15 5.42
N THR A 422 -17.64 -4.35 6.45
CA THR A 422 -16.27 -4.87 6.29
C THR A 422 -16.28 -6.29 5.73
N ARG A 423 -17.18 -7.16 6.20
CA ARG A 423 -17.35 -8.50 5.62
C ARG A 423 -17.73 -8.43 4.14
N GLN A 424 -18.65 -7.54 3.79
CA GLN A 424 -19.07 -7.34 2.39
C GLN A 424 -17.91 -6.94 1.50
N ILE A 425 -17.24 -5.84 1.82
CA ILE A 425 -16.19 -5.27 0.95
C ILE A 425 -14.90 -6.10 0.91
N THR A 426 -14.65 -6.93 1.93
CA THR A 426 -13.47 -7.84 1.97
C THR A 426 -13.76 -9.24 1.44
N GLY A 427 -15.00 -9.53 1.03
CA GLY A 427 -15.40 -10.85 0.51
C GLY A 427 -15.60 -11.93 1.58
N LEU A 428 -15.74 -11.55 2.85
CA LEU A 428 -15.95 -12.46 3.99
C LEU A 428 -17.43 -12.64 4.36
N GLU A 429 -18.35 -11.97 3.66
CA GLU A 429 -19.79 -12.13 3.88
C GLU A 429 -20.23 -13.57 3.66
N GLY A 430 -21.04 -14.10 4.59
CA GLY A 430 -21.54 -15.48 4.56
C GLY A 430 -20.49 -16.57 4.86
N ARG A 431 -19.21 -16.20 5.11
CA ARG A 431 -18.20 -17.17 5.50
C ARG A 431 -18.36 -17.55 6.98
N ALA A 432 -18.45 -18.86 7.25
CA ALA A 432 -18.43 -19.39 8.60
C ALA A 432 -17.04 -19.24 9.25
N GLY A 433 -16.98 -19.18 10.59
CA GLY A 433 -15.72 -19.14 11.34
C GLY A 433 -14.99 -17.79 11.27
N VAL A 434 -15.67 -16.71 10.90
CA VAL A 434 -15.13 -15.34 11.02
C VAL A 434 -15.48 -14.79 12.40
N GLN A 435 -14.45 -14.53 13.20
CA GLN A 435 -14.56 -13.92 14.53
C GLN A 435 -14.53 -12.39 14.42
N GLU A 436 -15.14 -11.70 15.35
CA GLU A 436 -15.21 -10.23 15.39
C GLU A 436 -14.83 -9.73 16.77
N TYR A 437 -13.80 -8.91 16.85
CA TYR A 437 -13.28 -8.37 18.09
C TYR A 437 -13.17 -6.85 18.03
N VAL A 438 -13.52 -6.20 19.14
CA VAL A 438 -13.38 -4.76 19.33
C VAL A 438 -12.46 -4.55 20.53
N ALA A 439 -11.35 -3.87 20.33
CA ALA A 439 -10.47 -3.42 21.39
C ALA A 439 -10.76 -1.94 21.67
N GLU A 440 -11.11 -1.61 22.89
CA GLU A 440 -11.45 -0.26 23.29
C GLU A 440 -10.20 0.64 23.32
N SER A 441 -10.38 1.90 22.94
CA SER A 441 -9.28 2.87 22.96
C SER A 441 -8.79 3.08 24.40
N PRO A 442 -7.45 3.08 24.64
CA PRO A 442 -6.91 3.38 25.95
C PRO A 442 -7.06 4.86 26.35
N PHE A 443 -7.50 5.70 25.42
CA PHE A 443 -7.63 7.14 25.63
C PHE A 443 -9.05 7.50 26.10
N SER A 444 -9.15 8.20 27.22
CA SER A 444 -10.41 8.75 27.75
C SER A 444 -10.78 10.03 26.98
N TYR A 445 -11.30 9.92 25.78
CA TYR A 445 -11.66 11.08 24.94
C TYR A 445 -12.65 12.01 25.62
N GLU A 446 -13.63 11.48 26.37
CA GLU A 446 -14.61 12.28 27.11
C GLU A 446 -13.97 13.23 28.13
N LYS A 447 -12.83 12.84 28.71
CA LYS A 447 -12.11 13.65 29.71
C LYS A 447 -11.02 14.52 29.11
N ASN A 448 -10.36 14.03 28.07
CA ASN A 448 -9.10 14.58 27.56
C ASN A 448 -9.23 15.22 26.17
N CYS A 449 -10.43 15.21 25.57
CA CYS A 449 -10.65 15.78 24.24
C CYS A 449 -11.81 16.80 24.29
N LEU A 450 -11.56 18.02 23.79
CA LEU A 450 -12.59 19.03 23.56
C LEU A 450 -12.89 19.08 22.06
N LEU A 451 -14.13 18.73 21.69
CA LEU A 451 -14.59 18.88 20.33
C LEU A 451 -15.25 20.27 20.16
N TYR A 452 -14.61 21.12 19.34
CA TYR A 452 -15.15 22.41 18.97
C TYR A 452 -15.81 22.35 17.59
N LEU A 453 -17.10 22.70 17.51
CA LEU A 453 -17.84 22.85 16.26
C LEU A 453 -18.41 24.28 16.20
N PRO A 454 -18.02 25.10 15.21
CA PRO A 454 -18.59 26.45 15.05
C PRO A 454 -20.08 26.35 14.71
N LYS A 455 -20.93 27.08 15.46
CA LYS A 455 -22.39 27.06 15.25
C LYS A 455 -22.83 27.81 13.99
N THR A 456 -22.07 28.81 13.61
CA THR A 456 -22.37 29.67 12.46
C THR A 456 -21.12 29.80 11.60
N LEU A 457 -21.21 29.31 10.37
CA LEU A 457 -20.25 29.59 9.31
C LEU A 457 -20.99 30.34 8.20
N GLU A 458 -20.45 31.47 7.76
CA GLU A 458 -20.98 32.19 6.62
C GLU A 458 -20.86 31.33 5.36
N HIS A 459 -21.90 31.33 4.53
CA HIS A 459 -21.86 30.64 3.24
C HIS A 459 -21.05 31.47 2.24
N CYS A 460 -19.79 31.12 2.07
CA CYS A 460 -18.91 31.72 1.06
C CYS A 460 -18.86 30.85 -0.19
N ARG A 461 -18.65 31.53 -1.34
CA ARG A 461 -18.41 30.80 -2.60
C ARG A 461 -17.11 30.01 -2.49
N ARG A 462 -17.16 28.71 -2.81
CA ARG A 462 -16.00 27.81 -2.79
C ARG A 462 -14.87 28.35 -3.66
N GLY A 463 -13.66 28.41 -3.11
CA GLY A 463 -12.46 28.93 -3.78
C GLY A 463 -12.39 30.46 -3.83
N SER A 464 -13.29 31.16 -3.15
CA SER A 464 -13.26 32.65 -3.08
C SER A 464 -12.25 33.13 -2.03
N ARG A 465 -11.89 34.41 -2.13
CA ARG A 465 -11.06 35.10 -1.13
C ARG A 465 -11.80 35.22 0.21
N GLU A 466 -13.11 35.41 0.16
CA GLU A 466 -13.98 35.49 1.34
C GLU A 466 -13.95 34.17 2.13
N GLU A 467 -14.03 32.99 1.46
CA GLU A 467 -13.86 31.69 2.09
C GLU A 467 -12.51 31.58 2.80
N ALA A 468 -11.42 31.96 2.13
CA ALA A 468 -10.08 31.90 2.71
C ALA A 468 -9.92 32.84 3.93
N LEU A 469 -10.49 34.03 3.90
CA LEU A 469 -10.48 34.99 5.02
C LEU A 469 -11.31 34.49 6.21
N MET A 470 -12.51 33.96 5.98
CA MET A 470 -13.36 33.40 7.01
C MET A 470 -12.65 32.23 7.71
N VAL A 471 -12.11 31.29 6.94
CA VAL A 471 -11.37 30.14 7.47
C VAL A 471 -10.14 30.61 8.24
N ALA A 472 -9.37 31.57 7.72
CA ALA A 472 -8.19 32.12 8.38
C ALA A 472 -8.54 32.74 9.74
N ASN A 473 -9.61 33.52 9.84
CA ASN A 473 -10.04 34.16 11.08
C ASN A 473 -10.39 33.13 12.18
N HIS A 474 -11.11 32.07 11.83
CA HIS A 474 -11.40 30.98 12.77
C HIS A 474 -10.14 30.25 13.21
N ILE A 475 -9.26 29.91 12.27
CA ILE A 475 -7.99 29.22 12.55
C ILE A 475 -7.09 30.09 13.42
N HIS A 476 -6.98 31.40 13.13
CA HIS A 476 -6.20 32.34 13.93
C HIS A 476 -6.63 32.33 15.40
N SER A 477 -7.95 32.48 15.65
CA SER A 477 -8.51 32.49 17.01
C SER A 477 -8.22 31.20 17.76
N LEU A 478 -8.38 30.04 17.10
CA LEU A 478 -8.12 28.72 17.70
C LEU A 478 -6.62 28.53 18.01
N ILE A 479 -5.72 28.85 17.08
CA ILE A 479 -4.27 28.73 17.29
C ILE A 479 -3.79 29.64 18.42
N CYS A 480 -4.29 30.88 18.52
CA CYS A 480 -3.97 31.77 19.62
C CYS A 480 -4.46 31.22 20.96
N SER A 481 -5.64 30.61 20.99
CA SER A 481 -6.20 29.99 22.20
C SER A 481 -5.46 28.75 22.66
N THR A 482 -4.76 28.05 21.78
CA THR A 482 -3.99 26.82 22.06
C THR A 482 -2.48 27.06 22.11
N TYR A 483 -2.02 28.31 22.03
CA TYR A 483 -0.60 28.69 22.06
C TYR A 483 0.25 27.97 21.00
N GLY A 484 -0.26 27.82 19.79
CA GLY A 484 0.35 26.99 18.76
C GLY A 484 0.03 25.50 18.94
N HIS A 485 1.04 24.62 18.92
CA HIS A 485 0.88 23.16 19.05
C HIS A 485 -0.24 22.58 18.18
N THR A 486 -0.38 23.13 16.96
CA THR A 486 -1.57 22.90 16.13
C THR A 486 -1.22 22.26 14.79
N LEU A 487 -1.98 21.21 14.45
CA LEU A 487 -2.04 20.66 13.08
C LEU A 487 -3.34 21.13 12.41
N VAL A 488 -3.24 21.77 11.26
CA VAL A 488 -4.39 22.20 10.46
C VAL A 488 -4.48 21.35 9.20
N LEU A 489 -5.53 20.56 9.05
CA LEU A 489 -5.77 19.66 7.92
C LEU A 489 -6.75 20.26 6.91
N PHE A 490 -6.30 20.30 5.67
CA PHE A 490 -7.07 20.78 4.52
C PHE A 490 -7.35 19.64 3.52
N THR A 491 -8.46 19.74 2.82
CA THR A 491 -8.78 18.87 1.67
C THR A 491 -8.33 19.50 0.33
N SER A 492 -7.82 20.73 0.34
CA SER A 492 -7.40 21.49 -0.84
C SER A 492 -6.07 22.20 -0.60
N TYR A 493 -5.08 21.94 -1.43
CA TYR A 493 -3.80 22.66 -1.41
C TYR A 493 -3.97 24.16 -1.73
N THR A 494 -4.90 24.51 -2.62
CA THR A 494 -5.17 25.92 -2.98
C THR A 494 -5.69 26.69 -1.78
N LEU A 495 -6.69 26.17 -1.06
CA LEU A 495 -7.23 26.82 0.13
C LEU A 495 -6.18 26.87 1.24
N MET A 496 -5.40 25.78 1.45
CA MET A 496 -4.29 25.74 2.41
C MET A 496 -3.31 26.88 2.16
N GLY A 497 -2.79 27.01 0.93
CA GLY A 497 -1.83 28.05 0.58
C GLY A 497 -2.41 29.46 0.75
N SER A 498 -3.68 29.69 0.38
CA SER A 498 -4.34 30.99 0.56
C SER A 498 -4.46 31.36 2.05
N VAL A 499 -4.89 30.43 2.89
CA VAL A 499 -5.02 30.64 4.34
C VAL A 499 -3.65 30.82 5.00
N TYR A 500 -2.64 30.04 4.59
CA TYR A 500 -1.27 30.16 5.07
C TYR A 500 -0.71 31.56 4.80
N GLN A 501 -0.88 32.10 3.58
CA GLN A 501 -0.43 33.44 3.22
C GLN A 501 -1.11 34.55 4.03
N ILE A 502 -2.38 34.37 4.39
CA ILE A 502 -3.11 35.35 5.23
C ILE A 502 -2.56 35.33 6.67
N LEU A 503 -2.22 34.16 7.20
CA LEU A 503 -1.89 33.97 8.61
C LEU A 503 -0.40 34.11 8.94
N ARG A 504 0.48 33.91 7.97
CA ARG A 504 1.93 33.83 8.21
C ARG A 504 2.54 35.07 8.89
N ASP A 505 1.96 36.26 8.62
CA ASP A 505 2.47 37.52 9.18
C ASP A 505 1.65 38.01 10.39
N SER A 506 0.57 37.30 10.75
CA SER A 506 -0.36 37.66 11.82
C SER A 506 -0.28 36.77 13.05
N LEU A 507 0.23 35.53 12.91
CA LEU A 507 0.38 34.61 14.04
C LEU A 507 1.75 34.75 14.71
N PRO A 508 1.80 34.76 16.04
CA PRO A 508 3.09 34.86 16.78
C PRO A 508 3.85 33.53 16.88
N PHE A 509 3.39 32.49 16.21
CA PHE A 509 3.95 31.15 16.28
C PHE A 509 4.65 30.76 14.97
N PRO A 510 5.72 29.94 15.03
CA PRO A 510 6.39 29.46 13.82
C PRO A 510 5.46 28.54 13.02
N MET A 511 5.35 28.79 11.72
CA MET A 511 4.46 28.10 10.82
C MET A 511 5.22 27.34 9.75
N VAL A 512 4.71 26.17 9.40
CA VAL A 512 5.21 25.33 8.29
C VAL A 512 4.02 24.86 7.45
N GLU A 513 4.19 24.86 6.13
CA GLU A 513 3.22 24.25 5.20
C GLU A 513 3.83 23.02 4.51
N VAL A 514 3.07 21.93 4.43
CA VAL A 514 3.49 20.67 3.82
C VAL A 514 2.79 20.48 2.48
N TRP A 515 3.58 20.52 1.42
CA TRP A 515 3.16 20.18 0.07
C TRP A 515 3.43 18.69 -0.25
N ARG A 516 2.93 18.21 -1.40
CA ARG A 516 3.10 16.82 -1.80
C ARG A 516 4.56 16.36 -1.72
N HIS A 517 4.80 15.23 -1.06
CA HIS A 517 6.11 14.56 -0.91
C HIS A 517 7.16 15.27 -0.06
N SER A 518 6.77 16.17 0.77
CA SER A 518 7.65 16.99 1.62
C SER A 518 7.74 16.39 3.03
N GLN A 519 8.72 15.53 3.26
CA GLN A 519 9.00 15.00 4.60
C GLN A 519 9.88 15.95 5.44
N GLU A 520 10.61 16.82 4.77
CA GLU A 520 11.56 17.74 5.42
C GLU A 520 10.84 18.75 6.31
N GLU A 521 9.71 19.28 5.85
CA GLU A 521 8.88 20.21 6.62
C GLU A 521 8.23 19.55 7.84
N ILE A 522 7.84 18.28 7.75
CA ILE A 522 7.36 17.53 8.91
C ILE A 522 8.47 17.35 9.94
N LEU A 523 9.70 17.04 9.51
CA LEU A 523 10.86 16.96 10.40
C LEU A 523 11.18 18.32 11.03
N ARG A 524 11.12 19.40 10.24
CA ARG A 524 11.29 20.76 10.73
C ARG A 524 10.24 21.11 11.79
N PHE A 525 8.97 20.82 11.54
CA PHE A 525 7.91 21.03 12.53
C PHE A 525 8.19 20.30 13.85
N LYS A 526 8.69 19.06 13.80
CA LYS A 526 9.01 18.29 15.00
C LYS A 526 10.10 18.89 15.89
N THR A 527 10.85 19.87 15.38
CA THR A 527 11.87 20.60 16.16
C THR A 527 11.42 21.98 16.62
N MET A 528 10.16 22.36 16.33
CA MET A 528 9.63 23.68 16.70
C MET A 528 8.97 23.65 18.06
N GLU A 529 9.19 24.68 18.84
CA GLU A 529 8.37 24.99 20.01
C GLU A 529 7.12 25.74 19.57
N ASN A 530 5.95 25.35 20.08
CA ASN A 530 4.67 25.99 19.79
C ASN A 530 4.37 26.08 18.27
N GLY A 531 4.87 25.14 17.48
CA GLY A 531 4.75 25.16 16.03
C GLY A 531 3.30 24.97 15.52
N VAL A 532 3.05 25.48 14.33
CA VAL A 532 1.79 25.29 13.61
C VAL A 532 2.07 24.66 12.26
N LEU A 533 1.47 23.48 12.01
CA LEU A 533 1.65 22.72 10.78
C LEU A 533 0.37 22.81 9.92
N PHE A 534 0.52 23.31 8.70
CA PHE A 534 -0.52 23.31 7.69
C PHE A 534 -0.28 22.17 6.71
N ALA A 535 -1.26 21.28 6.55
CA ALA A 535 -1.08 20.12 5.70
C ALA A 535 -2.36 19.77 4.91
N ALA A 536 -2.15 19.25 3.70
CA ALA A 536 -3.20 18.65 2.90
C ALA A 536 -2.72 17.31 2.35
N GLY A 537 -3.59 16.33 2.25
CA GLY A 537 -3.26 15.00 1.70
C GLY A 537 -2.36 14.16 2.61
N SER A 538 -1.05 14.38 2.58
CA SER A 538 -0.05 13.47 3.19
C SER A 538 -0.06 13.38 4.72
N CYS A 539 -0.61 14.34 5.44
CA CYS A 539 -0.66 14.33 6.91
C CYS A 539 -2.02 13.86 7.48
N TRP A 540 -2.94 13.43 6.63
CA TRP A 540 -4.19 12.84 7.09
C TRP A 540 -3.98 11.46 7.73
N GLU A 541 -2.92 10.77 7.37
CA GLU A 541 -2.57 9.44 7.85
C GLU A 541 -1.05 9.24 7.90
N GLY A 542 -0.60 8.30 8.74
CA GLY A 542 0.78 7.81 8.72
C GLY A 542 1.84 8.74 9.29
N VAL A 543 1.46 9.79 10.03
CA VAL A 543 2.37 10.69 10.73
C VAL A 543 2.16 10.56 12.23
N ASP A 544 3.26 10.44 12.97
CA ASP A 544 3.27 10.41 14.43
C ASP A 544 3.90 11.70 14.99
N PHE A 545 3.21 12.31 15.94
CA PHE A 545 3.64 13.51 16.66
C PHE A 545 3.65 13.19 18.16
N PRO A 546 4.80 12.80 18.73
CA PRO A 546 4.88 12.38 20.13
C PRO A 546 4.70 13.57 21.10
N GLY A 547 4.13 13.27 22.25
CA GLY A 547 3.92 14.25 23.32
C GLY A 547 2.85 15.28 22.96
N ASP A 548 3.11 16.53 23.32
CA ASP A 548 2.21 17.68 23.14
C ASP A 548 2.49 18.51 21.88
N MET A 549 3.31 17.98 20.95
CA MET A 549 3.60 18.66 19.68
C MET A 549 2.34 19.05 18.92
N VAL A 550 1.30 18.23 19.00
CA VAL A 550 -0.02 18.49 18.43
C VAL A 550 -1.06 18.25 19.50
N SER A 551 -1.31 19.24 20.34
CA SER A 551 -2.41 19.25 21.31
C SER A 551 -3.70 19.78 20.70
N SER A 552 -3.62 20.46 19.55
CA SER A 552 -4.76 20.99 18.79
C SER A 552 -4.77 20.46 17.36
N LEU A 553 -5.93 19.91 16.94
CA LEU A 553 -6.16 19.45 15.57
C LEU A 553 -7.34 20.22 14.97
N ILE A 554 -7.09 20.97 13.91
CA ILE A 554 -8.12 21.68 13.16
C ILE A 554 -8.39 20.98 11.84
N ILE A 555 -9.61 20.52 11.63
CA ILE A 555 -10.08 19.93 10.39
C ILE A 555 -10.95 20.96 9.69
N VAL A 556 -10.44 21.60 8.64
CA VAL A 556 -11.13 22.67 7.92
C VAL A 556 -12.35 22.15 7.18
N LYS A 557 -12.25 20.92 6.64
CA LYS A 557 -13.34 20.25 5.93
C LYS A 557 -13.14 18.74 6.01
N LEU A 558 -14.22 18.01 6.23
CA LEU A 558 -14.18 16.55 6.22
C LEU A 558 -13.82 16.03 4.82
N PRO A 559 -12.93 15.01 4.72
CA PRO A 559 -12.45 14.48 3.46
C PRO A 559 -13.46 13.47 2.86
N PHE A 560 -14.67 13.94 2.56
CA PHE A 560 -15.61 13.10 1.82
C PHE A 560 -15.06 12.81 0.42
N ALA A 561 -15.20 11.56 -0.01
CA ALA A 561 -14.94 11.22 -1.40
C ALA A 561 -15.85 12.05 -2.30
N VAL A 562 -15.26 12.64 -3.34
CA VAL A 562 -16.08 13.26 -4.39
C VAL A 562 -16.82 12.13 -5.07
N PRO A 563 -18.15 12.20 -5.25
CA PRO A 563 -18.86 11.22 -6.06
C PRO A 563 -18.27 11.26 -7.48
N ASP A 564 -17.65 10.16 -7.88
CA ASP A 564 -17.14 9.98 -9.25
C ASP A 564 -18.27 9.56 -10.18
#